data_6afc4eec5c62d7a2e0ce58e2a17f2ea1
#
_entry.id   6afc4eec5c62d7a2e0ce58e2a17f2ea1
#
_cell.length_a   1.000
_cell.length_b   1.000
_cell.length_c   1.000
_cell.angle_alpha   90.00
_cell.angle_beta   90.00
_cell.angle_gamma   90.00
#
_symmetry.space_group_name_H-M   'P 1'
#
loop_
_entity.id
_entity.type
_entity.pdbx_description
1 polymer ?
#
loop_
_entity_poly.entity_id
_entity_poly.type
_entity_poly.pdbx_seq_one_letter_code
_entity_poly.pdbx_strand_id
1 'polypeptide(L)'
;MNGGFNARKCSEQRGLRPRSHPSRAHDILNDVALAFLTHPDCLLHEMGEGHPERPERLAAIEDTLIALRLDYVISRYEAPLATREQLLRVHDPDYVNRLTELAPSAGLVQIDPDTAMNPHTLPAALRAAGAAVLGTDLVIGGAADAAFCAVRPPGHHAERARAMGFCFFNNVAVGMAHALEAHGLSRVAVVDFDVHHGNGTEDIFREDARVLMVSIFEHPFYPGSGVEGRSERMVNVPLSAGAGSREFREAVEQQWLPALERFRPQMLFISAGFDAHRDDGMAFLRLLEPDYAWVTSLVRQVAAKYAGGRIVSLLEGGYDLDVLGRCVAAHLGELVAW
;
A
#
# COMPACT_ATOMS: atom_id res chain seq x y z
N MET A 1 70.24 54.07 -33.11
CA MET A 1 70.07 53.69 -34.53
C MET A 1 68.82 52.85 -34.66
N ASN A 2 67.89 53.39 -35.36
CA ASN A 2 66.88 52.78 -36.22
C ASN A 2 66.04 51.68 -35.61
N GLY A 3 64.80 51.79 -35.55
CA GLY A 3 63.78 52.34 -36.46
C GLY A 3 62.77 51.23 -36.64
N GLY A 4 61.58 51.43 -36.39
CA GLY A 4 60.58 51.78 -37.30
C GLY A 4 59.33 50.90 -37.23
N PHE A 5 58.24 51.58 -37.15
CA PHE A 5 56.93 51.34 -37.79
C PHE A 5 56.02 50.14 -37.40
N ASN A 6 54.97 50.45 -36.68
CA ASN A 6 53.54 50.56 -37.14
C ASN A 6 52.94 49.39 -37.90
N ALA A 7 51.91 48.85 -37.34
CA ALA A 7 50.60 48.69 -38.00
C ALA A 7 49.49 48.21 -37.07
N ARG A 8 48.42 48.99 -36.96
CA ARG A 8 47.10 48.64 -36.40
C ARG A 8 46.51 47.59 -37.27
N LYS A 9 45.90 46.59 -36.61
CA LYS A 9 44.70 45.89 -37.17
C LYS A 9 43.69 45.62 -36.08
N CYS A 10 42.58 46.29 -36.31
CA CYS A 10 41.26 45.96 -35.72
C CYS A 10 40.89 44.50 -36.03
N SER A 11 40.45 43.74 -35.07
CA SER A 11 39.77 42.51 -35.36
C SER A 11 38.53 42.36 -34.42
N GLU A 12 37.45 42.27 -35.09
CA GLU A 12 36.09 42.15 -34.67
C GLU A 12 35.86 41.14 -33.51
N GLN A 13 35.21 41.65 -32.51
CA GLN A 13 34.54 40.80 -31.51
C GLN A 13 33.34 40.16 -32.20
N ARG A 14 33.43 38.86 -32.52
CA ARG A 14 32.28 38.04 -32.85
C ARG A 14 31.61 37.58 -31.55
N GLY A 15 30.43 38.14 -31.27
CA GLY A 15 29.55 37.71 -30.20
C GLY A 15 29.17 36.25 -30.38
N LEU A 16 29.51 35.44 -29.38
CA LEU A 16 28.95 34.10 -29.18
C LEU A 16 27.50 34.25 -28.74
N ARG A 17 26.56 33.93 -29.64
CA ARG A 17 25.17 33.75 -29.31
C ARG A 17 25.02 32.53 -28.37
N PRO A 18 24.21 32.60 -27.30
CA PRO A 18 23.92 31.44 -26.49
C PRO A 18 23.17 30.40 -27.34
N ARG A 19 23.67 29.17 -27.34
CA ARG A 19 22.98 28.03 -27.93
C ARG A 19 21.67 27.83 -27.16
N SER A 20 20.55 28.02 -27.83
CA SER A 20 19.24 27.57 -27.41
C SER A 20 19.30 26.07 -27.16
N HIS A 21 19.04 25.65 -25.92
CA HIS A 21 18.76 24.27 -25.64
C HIS A 21 17.51 23.86 -26.45
N PRO A 22 17.54 22.71 -27.12
CA PRO A 22 16.33 22.19 -27.73
C PRO A 22 15.28 21.93 -26.60
N SER A 23 14.11 22.50 -26.79
CA SER A 23 12.93 22.23 -25.98
C SER A 23 12.73 20.73 -25.83
N ARG A 24 12.57 20.27 -24.60
CA ARG A 24 12.01 18.94 -24.27
C ARG A 24 10.56 18.86 -24.80
N ALA A 25 10.43 18.56 -26.07
CA ALA A 25 9.19 18.12 -26.67
C ALA A 25 9.56 16.81 -27.38
N HIS A 26 9.38 15.69 -26.69
CA HIS A 26 9.21 14.31 -27.15
C HIS A 26 9.79 13.31 -26.13
N ASP A 27 9.16 13.22 -24.96
CA ASP A 27 9.23 12.03 -24.12
C ASP A 27 7.90 11.90 -23.34
N ILE A 28 6.79 11.79 -24.08
CA ILE A 28 5.44 11.60 -23.49
C ILE A 28 5.10 10.10 -23.38
N LEU A 29 6.08 9.20 -23.41
CA LEU A 29 5.83 7.76 -23.39
C LEU A 29 6.56 6.98 -22.29
N ASN A 30 7.03 7.65 -21.21
CA ASN A 30 7.66 6.95 -20.09
C ASN A 30 7.25 7.48 -18.71
N ASP A 31 6.09 8.08 -18.57
CA ASP A 31 5.56 8.37 -17.22
C ASP A 31 4.85 7.12 -16.70
N VAL A 32 5.60 6.32 -15.95
CA VAL A 32 5.08 5.15 -15.24
C VAL A 32 4.32 5.65 -14.01
N ALA A 33 3.04 5.89 -14.17
CA ALA A 33 2.20 6.42 -13.10
C ALA A 33 2.08 5.44 -11.92
N LEU A 34 1.95 4.11 -12.16
CA LEU A 34 1.67 3.12 -11.12
C LEU A 34 2.55 1.87 -11.23
N ALA A 35 3.31 1.57 -10.16
CA ALA A 35 3.96 0.28 -9.99
C ALA A 35 2.96 -0.75 -9.47
N PHE A 36 2.80 -1.86 -10.20
CA PHE A 36 1.99 -3.01 -9.79
C PHE A 36 2.90 -4.16 -9.38
N LEU A 37 2.91 -4.49 -8.09
CA LEU A 37 3.82 -5.47 -7.51
C LEU A 37 3.07 -6.75 -7.19
N THR A 38 3.56 -7.88 -7.70
CA THR A 38 3.02 -9.22 -7.42
C THR A 38 4.11 -10.27 -7.53
N HIS A 39 3.80 -11.54 -7.17
CA HIS A 39 4.72 -12.66 -7.37
C HIS A 39 3.94 -13.99 -7.48
N PRO A 40 4.37 -14.94 -8.33
CA PRO A 40 3.72 -16.26 -8.43
C PRO A 40 3.64 -17.04 -7.12
N ASP A 41 4.58 -16.86 -6.19
CA ASP A 41 4.53 -17.50 -4.86
C ASP A 41 3.22 -17.17 -4.13
N CYS A 42 2.64 -15.98 -4.34
CA CYS A 42 1.37 -15.58 -3.74
C CYS A 42 0.18 -16.42 -4.21
N LEU A 43 0.27 -17.08 -5.38
CA LEU A 43 -0.75 -17.98 -5.90
C LEU A 43 -0.67 -19.38 -5.30
N LEU A 44 0.43 -19.72 -4.63
CA LEU A 44 0.66 -21.05 -4.06
C LEU A 44 0.26 -21.14 -2.58
N HIS A 45 0.01 -20.00 -1.94
CA HIS A 45 -0.48 -19.97 -0.58
C HIS A 45 -1.96 -20.35 -0.52
N GLU A 46 -2.30 -21.34 0.32
CA GLU A 46 -3.66 -21.83 0.56
C GLU A 46 -3.85 -22.16 2.04
N MET A 47 -5.04 -21.90 2.56
CA MET A 47 -5.43 -22.18 3.94
C MET A 47 -6.46 -23.33 4.06
N GLY A 48 -6.73 -24.04 2.97
CA GLY A 48 -7.63 -25.18 2.91
C GLY A 48 -8.79 -24.99 1.94
N GLU A 49 -9.49 -26.11 1.66
CA GLU A 49 -10.60 -26.11 0.72
C GLU A 49 -11.75 -25.21 1.20
N GLY A 50 -12.23 -24.35 0.30
CA GLY A 50 -13.33 -23.42 0.59
C GLY A 50 -12.97 -22.21 1.43
N HIS A 51 -11.69 -22.02 1.76
CA HIS A 51 -11.25 -20.81 2.49
C HIS A 51 -11.47 -19.55 1.65
N PRO A 52 -12.01 -18.44 2.21
CA PRO A 52 -12.30 -17.23 1.45
C PRO A 52 -11.03 -16.54 0.93
N GLU A 53 -9.96 -16.51 1.73
CA GLU A 53 -8.66 -16.01 1.32
C GLU A 53 -7.96 -17.09 0.46
N ARG A 54 -8.02 -16.95 -0.85
CA ARG A 54 -7.64 -17.96 -1.85
C ARG A 54 -6.95 -17.37 -3.09
N PRO A 55 -6.17 -18.18 -3.85
CA PRO A 55 -5.41 -17.71 -5.00
C PRO A 55 -6.23 -16.99 -6.07
N GLU A 56 -7.49 -17.39 -6.27
CA GLU A 56 -8.38 -16.82 -7.28
C GLU A 56 -8.65 -15.32 -7.07
N ARG A 57 -8.40 -14.80 -5.88
CA ARG A 57 -8.49 -13.35 -5.59
C ARG A 57 -7.55 -12.54 -6.51
N LEU A 58 -6.29 -12.99 -6.68
CA LEU A 58 -5.35 -12.31 -7.58
C LEU A 58 -5.72 -12.50 -9.05
N ALA A 59 -6.21 -13.67 -9.43
CA ALA A 59 -6.68 -13.92 -10.79
C ALA A 59 -7.86 -12.99 -11.15
N ALA A 60 -8.84 -12.84 -10.25
CA ALA A 60 -9.98 -11.93 -10.45
C ALA A 60 -9.56 -10.47 -10.65
N ILE A 61 -8.54 -10.01 -9.91
CA ILE A 61 -7.95 -8.68 -10.11
C ILE A 61 -7.33 -8.58 -11.50
N GLU A 62 -6.46 -9.52 -11.87
CA GLU A 62 -5.77 -9.53 -13.15
C GLU A 62 -6.74 -9.55 -14.34
N ASP A 63 -7.73 -10.45 -14.30
CA ASP A 63 -8.75 -10.58 -15.35
C ASP A 63 -9.53 -9.26 -15.54
N THR A 64 -9.86 -8.60 -14.43
CA THR A 64 -10.57 -7.30 -14.48
C THR A 64 -9.68 -6.19 -15.03
N LEU A 65 -8.41 -6.12 -14.64
CA LEU A 65 -7.48 -5.11 -15.16
C LEU A 65 -7.29 -5.27 -16.67
N ILE A 66 -7.17 -6.51 -17.18
CA ILE A 66 -7.08 -6.81 -18.60
C ILE A 66 -8.38 -6.41 -19.32
N ALA A 67 -9.53 -6.81 -18.78
CA ALA A 67 -10.84 -6.49 -19.38
C ALA A 67 -11.08 -4.99 -19.50
N LEU A 68 -10.63 -4.19 -18.55
CA LEU A 68 -10.76 -2.74 -18.52
C LEU A 68 -9.57 -2.00 -19.15
N ARG A 69 -8.58 -2.72 -19.67
CA ARG A 69 -7.34 -2.19 -20.27
C ARG A 69 -6.51 -1.31 -19.34
N LEU A 70 -6.62 -1.52 -18.04
CA LEU A 70 -5.76 -0.86 -17.05
C LEU A 70 -4.35 -1.44 -17.02
N ASP A 71 -4.15 -2.64 -17.56
CA ASP A 71 -2.86 -3.28 -17.76
C ASP A 71 -1.88 -2.46 -18.63
N TYR A 72 -2.37 -1.54 -19.46
CA TYR A 72 -1.54 -0.66 -20.30
C TYR A 72 -0.96 0.55 -19.55
N VAL A 73 -1.52 0.89 -18.39
CA VAL A 73 -1.11 2.08 -17.61
C VAL A 73 -0.40 1.73 -16.30
N ILE A 74 -0.12 0.45 -16.09
CA ILE A 74 0.63 -0.06 -14.94
C ILE A 74 1.98 -0.64 -15.38
N SER A 75 2.99 -0.47 -14.54
CA SER A 75 4.29 -1.15 -14.70
C SER A 75 4.41 -2.27 -13.69
N ARG A 76 4.69 -3.47 -14.19
CA ARG A 76 4.73 -4.69 -13.39
C ARG A 76 6.10 -4.93 -12.79
N TYR A 77 6.14 -5.27 -11.51
CA TYR A 77 7.34 -5.62 -10.77
C TYR A 77 7.13 -6.93 -10.01
N GLU A 78 8.15 -7.77 -10.02
CA GLU A 78 8.19 -8.95 -9.17
C GLU A 78 8.57 -8.56 -7.73
N ALA A 79 7.72 -8.95 -6.77
CA ALA A 79 7.97 -8.70 -5.37
C ALA A 79 9.20 -9.48 -4.87
N PRO A 80 10.21 -8.85 -4.29
CA PRO A 80 11.32 -9.56 -3.66
C PRO A 80 10.87 -10.25 -2.36
N LEU A 81 11.68 -11.15 -1.84
CA LEU A 81 11.50 -11.65 -0.47
C LEU A 81 11.92 -10.56 0.51
N ALA A 82 11.09 -10.26 1.50
CA ALA A 82 11.50 -9.42 2.62
C ALA A 82 12.67 -10.07 3.36
N THR A 83 13.65 -9.28 3.74
CA THR A 83 14.76 -9.77 4.56
C THR A 83 14.34 -9.90 6.03
N ARG A 84 15.02 -10.76 6.76
CA ARG A 84 14.81 -10.87 8.20
C ARG A 84 14.96 -9.51 8.91
N GLU A 85 15.93 -8.70 8.54
CA GLU A 85 16.13 -7.37 9.12
C GLU A 85 14.89 -6.47 8.92
N GLN A 86 14.29 -6.49 7.73
CA GLN A 86 13.08 -5.73 7.43
C GLN A 86 11.90 -6.17 8.30
N LEU A 87 11.71 -7.48 8.49
CA LEU A 87 10.66 -8.01 9.37
C LEU A 87 10.88 -7.63 10.84
N LEU A 88 12.12 -7.69 11.33
CA LEU A 88 12.45 -7.38 12.73
C LEU A 88 12.26 -5.91 13.12
N ARG A 89 12.02 -5.02 12.17
CA ARG A 89 11.62 -3.63 12.47
C ARG A 89 10.24 -3.54 13.11
N VAL A 90 9.37 -4.52 12.84
CA VAL A 90 7.97 -4.50 13.27
C VAL A 90 7.54 -5.75 14.03
N HIS A 91 8.24 -6.87 13.87
CA HIS A 91 7.92 -8.13 14.51
C HIS A 91 9.00 -8.60 15.46
N ASP A 92 8.60 -9.29 16.52
CA ASP A 92 9.51 -9.90 17.48
C ASP A 92 10.39 -11.00 16.85
N PRO A 93 11.69 -11.07 17.20
CA PRO A 93 12.57 -12.11 16.68
C PRO A 93 12.08 -13.54 16.92
N ASP A 94 11.51 -13.80 18.10
CA ASP A 94 10.99 -15.13 18.47
C ASP A 94 9.74 -15.48 17.66
N TYR A 95 8.92 -14.49 17.34
CA TYR A 95 7.76 -14.68 16.48
C TYR A 95 8.17 -15.05 15.05
N VAL A 96 9.12 -14.31 14.45
CA VAL A 96 9.63 -14.59 13.11
C VAL A 96 10.29 -15.98 13.06
N ASN A 97 11.04 -16.37 14.11
CA ASN A 97 11.62 -17.70 14.22
C ASN A 97 10.52 -18.78 14.25
N ARG A 98 9.51 -18.62 15.13
CA ARG A 98 8.41 -19.59 15.26
C ARG A 98 7.67 -19.79 13.93
N LEU A 99 7.33 -18.74 13.20
CA LEU A 99 6.68 -18.88 11.89
C LEU A 99 7.55 -19.65 10.89
N THR A 100 8.87 -19.42 10.92
CA THR A 100 9.81 -20.13 10.06
C THR A 100 9.89 -21.62 10.42
N GLU A 101 9.90 -21.95 11.71
CA GLU A 101 9.96 -23.33 12.21
C GLU A 101 8.63 -24.08 12.00
N LEU A 102 7.51 -23.37 12.07
CA LEU A 102 6.17 -23.94 11.87
C LEU A 102 5.86 -24.21 10.40
N ALA A 103 6.58 -23.62 9.44
CA ALA A 103 6.32 -23.78 8.02
C ALA A 103 6.36 -25.27 7.64
N PRO A 104 5.23 -25.86 7.20
CA PRO A 104 5.16 -27.28 6.92
C PRO A 104 5.89 -27.65 5.63
N SER A 105 6.39 -28.88 5.57
CA SER A 105 6.91 -29.46 4.31
C SER A 105 5.82 -30.12 3.48
N ALA A 106 4.62 -30.39 4.07
CA ALA A 106 3.45 -30.95 3.41
C ALA A 106 2.20 -30.68 4.26
N GLY A 107 1.03 -30.62 3.61
CA GLY A 107 -0.26 -30.43 4.29
C GLY A 107 -0.45 -29.03 4.86
N LEU A 108 -1.26 -28.91 5.90
CA LEU A 108 -1.60 -27.65 6.57
C LEU A 108 -1.22 -27.70 8.05
N VAL A 109 -0.70 -26.57 8.55
CA VAL A 109 -0.49 -26.33 9.99
C VAL A 109 -1.37 -25.17 10.41
N GLN A 110 -2.27 -25.41 11.38
CA GLN A 110 -3.14 -24.40 11.95
C GLN A 110 -2.37 -23.48 12.90
N ILE A 111 -2.49 -22.18 12.69
CA ILE A 111 -1.83 -21.13 13.50
C ILE A 111 -2.81 -20.56 14.52
N ASP A 112 -4.04 -20.26 14.08
CA ASP A 112 -5.16 -19.89 14.91
C ASP A 112 -6.47 -20.43 14.28
N PRO A 113 -7.68 -20.17 14.83
CA PRO A 113 -8.92 -20.80 14.34
C PRO A 113 -9.22 -20.57 12.84
N ASP A 114 -8.70 -19.50 12.24
CA ASP A 114 -8.99 -19.10 10.86
C ASP A 114 -7.73 -18.92 9.99
N THR A 115 -6.54 -19.17 10.52
CA THR A 115 -5.27 -18.92 9.83
C THR A 115 -4.43 -20.20 9.81
N ALA A 116 -4.12 -20.70 8.62
CA ALA A 116 -3.32 -21.92 8.44
C ALA A 116 -2.19 -21.71 7.42
N MET A 117 -1.10 -22.48 7.59
CA MET A 117 0.05 -22.49 6.69
C MET A 117 0.08 -23.75 5.85
N ASN A 118 0.28 -23.61 4.54
CA ASN A 118 0.77 -24.66 3.66
C ASN A 118 2.29 -24.51 3.41
N PRO A 119 2.96 -25.42 2.66
CA PRO A 119 4.40 -25.29 2.38
C PRO A 119 4.82 -24.01 1.66
N HIS A 120 3.89 -23.32 1.01
CA HIS A 120 4.14 -22.13 0.22
C HIS A 120 3.81 -20.83 0.95
N THR A 121 3.19 -20.90 2.14
CA THR A 121 2.76 -19.71 2.89
C THR A 121 3.92 -18.81 3.28
N LEU A 122 5.00 -19.38 3.81
CA LEU A 122 6.13 -18.54 4.26
C LEU A 122 6.81 -17.79 3.10
N PRO A 123 7.12 -18.41 1.95
CA PRO A 123 7.58 -17.66 0.78
C PRO A 123 6.59 -16.59 0.33
N ALA A 124 5.30 -16.88 0.24
CA ALA A 124 4.27 -15.92 -0.14
C ALA A 124 4.20 -14.72 0.83
N ALA A 125 4.21 -14.97 2.14
CA ALA A 125 4.20 -13.91 3.16
C ALA A 125 5.46 -13.03 3.09
N LEU A 126 6.63 -13.62 2.81
CA LEU A 126 7.86 -12.87 2.58
C LEU A 126 7.79 -12.02 1.30
N ARG A 127 7.15 -12.52 0.22
CA ARG A 127 6.90 -11.74 -1.00
C ARG A 127 5.94 -10.58 -0.73
N ALA A 128 4.87 -10.83 0.03
CA ALA A 128 3.90 -9.80 0.37
C ALA A 128 4.53 -8.64 1.15
N ALA A 129 5.32 -8.94 2.17
CA ALA A 129 6.07 -7.93 2.91
C ALA A 129 7.17 -7.26 2.04
N GLY A 130 7.84 -8.03 1.18
CA GLY A 130 8.86 -7.52 0.26
C GLY A 130 8.29 -6.60 -0.82
N ALA A 131 7.05 -6.83 -1.25
CA ALA A 131 6.34 -5.91 -2.16
C ALA A 131 6.16 -4.52 -1.55
N ALA A 132 5.80 -4.44 -0.26
CA ALA A 132 5.67 -3.18 0.45
C ALA A 132 7.02 -2.42 0.52
N VAL A 133 8.12 -3.14 0.73
CA VAL A 133 9.47 -2.56 0.72
C VAL A 133 9.82 -2.03 -0.66
N LEU A 134 9.69 -2.85 -1.70
CA LEU A 134 10.02 -2.43 -3.07
C LEU A 134 9.12 -1.29 -3.55
N GLY A 135 7.81 -1.34 -3.25
CA GLY A 135 6.89 -0.25 -3.57
C GLY A 135 7.31 1.07 -2.91
N THR A 136 7.77 1.01 -1.66
CA THR A 136 8.32 2.17 -0.95
C THR A 136 9.57 2.72 -1.63
N ASP A 137 10.51 1.85 -2.02
CA ASP A 137 11.74 2.24 -2.72
C ASP A 137 11.43 2.89 -4.08
N LEU A 138 10.52 2.30 -4.88
CA LEU A 138 10.14 2.82 -6.19
C LEU A 138 9.51 4.21 -6.09
N VAL A 139 8.59 4.40 -5.13
CA VAL A 139 7.88 5.66 -4.96
C VAL A 139 8.78 6.75 -4.39
N ILE A 140 9.60 6.45 -3.39
CA ILE A 140 10.53 7.44 -2.82
C ILE A 140 11.64 7.78 -3.82
N GLY A 141 12.12 6.77 -4.57
CA GLY A 141 13.13 6.94 -5.62
C GLY A 141 12.63 7.65 -6.88
N GLY A 142 11.31 7.88 -7.00
CA GLY A 142 10.70 8.54 -8.16
C GLY A 142 10.68 7.67 -9.42
N ALA A 143 10.79 6.34 -9.26
CA ALA A 143 10.62 5.38 -10.35
C ALA A 143 9.13 5.05 -10.62
N ALA A 144 8.27 5.37 -9.66
CA ALA A 144 6.81 5.32 -9.79
C ALA A 144 6.19 6.44 -8.95
N ASP A 145 5.03 6.95 -9.38
CA ASP A 145 4.29 7.97 -8.62
C ASP A 145 3.53 7.35 -7.45
N ALA A 146 2.99 6.17 -7.67
CA ALA A 146 2.34 5.35 -6.66
C ALA A 146 2.65 3.86 -6.88
N ALA A 147 2.38 3.04 -5.88
CA ALA A 147 2.52 1.59 -5.97
C ALA A 147 1.27 0.88 -5.45
N PHE A 148 0.88 -0.22 -6.10
CA PHE A 148 -0.12 -1.15 -5.61
C PHE A 148 0.48 -2.55 -5.50
N CYS A 149 0.42 -3.14 -4.32
CA CYS A 149 0.91 -4.47 -4.03
C CYS A 149 -0.26 -5.47 -4.10
N ALA A 150 -0.42 -6.13 -5.25
CA ALA A 150 -1.38 -7.22 -5.46
C ALA A 150 -0.77 -8.52 -4.94
N VAL A 151 -0.77 -8.70 -3.64
CA VAL A 151 -0.08 -9.80 -2.94
C VAL A 151 -1.02 -10.52 -1.99
N ARG A 152 -0.66 -11.75 -1.65
CA ARG A 152 -1.25 -12.62 -0.63
C ARG A 152 -0.13 -13.33 0.12
N PRO A 153 -0.30 -13.65 1.40
CA PRO A 153 -1.44 -13.32 2.29
C PRO A 153 -1.55 -11.83 2.64
N PRO A 154 -2.72 -11.37 3.17
CA PRO A 154 -2.87 -10.02 3.71
C PRO A 154 -2.02 -9.80 4.96
N GLY A 155 -2.03 -8.58 5.53
CA GLY A 155 -1.08 -8.25 6.57
C GLY A 155 -1.61 -7.50 7.80
N HIS A 156 -2.66 -6.70 7.69
CA HIS A 156 -3.00 -5.69 8.69
C HIS A 156 -3.43 -6.25 10.08
N HIS A 157 -3.79 -7.54 10.15
CA HIS A 157 -4.10 -8.20 11.42
C HIS A 157 -2.87 -8.79 12.13
N ALA A 158 -1.73 -9.01 11.44
CA ALA A 158 -0.53 -9.55 12.06
C ALA A 158 0.04 -8.55 13.07
N GLU A 159 -0.04 -8.91 14.36
CA GLU A 159 0.50 -8.13 15.47
C GLU A 159 2.02 -8.31 15.56
N ARG A 160 2.65 -7.58 16.46
CA ARG A 160 4.11 -7.67 16.67
C ARG A 160 4.58 -9.12 16.91
N ALA A 161 3.80 -9.92 17.62
CA ALA A 161 4.18 -11.28 18.03
C ALA A 161 3.11 -12.34 17.75
N ARG A 162 2.11 -12.04 16.90
CA ARG A 162 0.99 -12.95 16.66
C ARG A 162 0.50 -12.85 15.22
N ALA A 163 0.34 -14.02 14.56
CA ALA A 163 -0.41 -14.19 13.31
C ALA A 163 -1.88 -14.42 13.63
N MET A 164 -2.78 -13.80 12.88
CA MET A 164 -4.23 -13.97 12.98
C MET A 164 -4.93 -13.33 11.77
N GLY A 165 -6.23 -13.64 11.57
CA GLY A 165 -7.04 -13.01 10.51
C GLY A 165 -6.41 -13.16 9.14
N PHE A 166 -5.95 -14.36 8.81
CA PHE A 166 -5.27 -14.71 7.54
C PHE A 166 -3.88 -14.07 7.35
N CYS A 167 -3.40 -13.27 8.31
CA CYS A 167 -2.17 -12.47 8.23
C CYS A 167 -1.02 -13.12 8.99
N PHE A 168 0.17 -13.16 8.36
CA PHE A 168 1.41 -13.71 8.95
C PHE A 168 2.43 -12.61 9.27
N PHE A 169 2.75 -11.76 8.31
CA PHE A 169 3.53 -10.55 8.54
C PHE A 169 2.68 -9.33 8.21
N ASN A 170 2.88 -8.27 8.96
CA ASN A 170 2.18 -7.03 8.70
C ASN A 170 2.85 -6.28 7.53
N ASN A 171 2.36 -6.54 6.32
CA ASN A 171 2.96 -6.05 5.09
C ASN A 171 3.06 -4.53 5.06
N VAL A 172 1.97 -3.83 5.41
CA VAL A 172 1.93 -2.37 5.43
C VAL A 172 2.88 -1.82 6.48
N ALA A 173 2.94 -2.43 7.67
CA ALA A 173 3.85 -2.00 8.73
C ALA A 173 5.32 -2.18 8.35
N VAL A 174 5.68 -3.27 7.64
CA VAL A 174 7.04 -3.46 7.11
C VAL A 174 7.42 -2.34 6.14
N GLY A 175 6.51 -1.97 5.22
CA GLY A 175 6.72 -0.85 4.30
C GLY A 175 6.86 0.49 5.02
N MET A 176 6.00 0.76 6.01
CA MET A 176 6.04 1.98 6.82
C MET A 176 7.34 2.09 7.62
N ALA A 177 7.75 1.00 8.29
CA ALA A 177 9.01 0.97 9.01
C ALA A 177 10.22 1.12 8.06
N HIS A 178 10.14 0.58 6.84
CA HIS A 178 11.16 0.79 5.82
C HIS A 178 11.27 2.27 5.40
N ALA A 179 10.15 2.96 5.20
CA ALA A 179 10.14 4.40 4.91
C ALA A 179 10.75 5.24 6.05
N LEU A 180 10.47 4.88 7.30
CA LEU A 180 11.00 5.57 8.48
C LEU A 180 12.49 5.32 8.69
N GLU A 181 12.92 4.05 8.65
CA GLU A 181 14.26 3.64 9.08
C GLU A 181 15.29 3.66 7.95
N ALA A 182 14.92 3.25 6.72
CA ALA A 182 15.84 3.21 5.60
C ALA A 182 15.88 4.52 4.80
N HIS A 183 14.73 5.20 4.68
CA HIS A 183 14.63 6.46 3.96
C HIS A 183 14.59 7.70 4.87
N GLY A 184 14.59 7.53 6.18
CA GLY A 184 14.68 8.62 7.15
C GLY A 184 13.46 9.55 7.18
N LEU A 185 12.29 9.07 6.73
CA LEU A 185 11.06 9.84 6.90
C LEU A 185 10.71 9.97 8.38
N SER A 186 10.14 11.12 8.76
CA SER A 186 9.79 11.40 10.14
C SER A 186 8.28 11.28 10.43
N ARG A 187 7.45 11.22 9.41
CA ARG A 187 6.00 11.07 9.53
C ARG A 187 5.46 10.27 8.35
N VAL A 188 4.85 9.13 8.65
CA VAL A 188 4.10 8.32 7.69
C VAL A 188 2.69 8.09 8.20
N ALA A 189 1.72 7.98 7.31
CA ALA A 189 0.36 7.66 7.70
C ALA A 189 -0.13 6.42 6.96
N VAL A 190 -0.97 5.63 7.62
CA VAL A 190 -1.74 4.55 7.00
C VAL A 190 -3.23 4.89 7.04
N VAL A 191 -3.88 4.65 5.91
CA VAL A 191 -5.33 4.70 5.73
C VAL A 191 -5.80 3.26 5.55
N ASP A 192 -6.64 2.78 6.45
CA ASP A 192 -7.16 1.42 6.43
C ASP A 192 -8.67 1.45 6.24
N PHE A 193 -9.14 0.97 5.09
CA PHE A 193 -10.56 0.87 4.77
C PHE A 193 -11.04 -0.57 4.58
N ASP A 194 -10.25 -1.55 5.01
CA ASP A 194 -10.73 -2.91 5.22
C ASP A 194 -11.93 -2.90 6.19
N VAL A 195 -12.86 -3.84 6.03
CA VAL A 195 -14.03 -3.91 6.90
C VAL A 195 -13.69 -4.30 8.33
N HIS A 196 -12.52 -4.92 8.54
CA HIS A 196 -12.01 -5.33 9.84
C HIS A 196 -11.05 -4.29 10.42
N HIS A 197 -11.01 -4.16 11.73
CA HIS A 197 -10.02 -3.33 12.39
C HIS A 197 -8.60 -3.89 12.17
N GLY A 198 -7.69 -3.07 11.67
CA GLY A 198 -6.27 -3.39 11.49
C GLY A 198 -5.49 -3.42 12.81
N ASN A 199 -5.89 -4.35 13.71
CA ASN A 199 -5.35 -4.46 15.06
C ASN A 199 -3.84 -4.67 15.10
N GLY A 200 -3.28 -5.37 14.11
CA GLY A 200 -1.84 -5.61 14.03
C GLY A 200 -1.08 -4.33 13.72
N THR A 201 -1.57 -3.51 12.82
CA THR A 201 -0.97 -2.21 12.50
C THR A 201 -1.03 -1.27 13.70
N GLU A 202 -2.17 -1.25 14.41
CA GLU A 202 -2.30 -0.49 15.66
C GLU A 202 -1.35 -1.00 16.74
N ASP A 203 -1.26 -2.32 16.98
CA ASP A 203 -0.38 -2.93 17.97
C ASP A 203 1.09 -2.54 17.74
N ILE A 204 1.53 -2.55 16.49
CA ILE A 204 2.91 -2.23 16.12
C ILE A 204 3.23 -0.75 16.35
N PHE A 205 2.30 0.17 16.02
CA PHE A 205 2.61 1.60 15.94
C PHE A 205 1.91 2.48 16.98
N ARG A 206 1.13 1.92 17.88
CA ARG A 206 0.39 2.71 18.90
C ARG A 206 1.26 3.73 19.62
N GLU A 207 2.51 3.36 19.96
CA GLU A 207 3.45 4.19 20.70
C GLU A 207 4.40 5.01 19.81
N ASP A 208 4.42 4.77 18.48
CA ASP A 208 5.33 5.50 17.59
C ASP A 208 4.73 6.86 17.17
N ALA A 209 5.32 7.93 17.66
CA ALA A 209 4.87 9.30 17.37
C ALA A 209 5.05 9.70 15.89
N ARG A 210 5.80 8.93 15.10
CA ARG A 210 6.04 9.17 13.67
C ARG A 210 4.93 8.61 12.80
N VAL A 211 3.96 7.90 13.38
CA VAL A 211 2.91 7.17 12.65
C VAL A 211 1.53 7.70 13.02
N LEU A 212 0.70 7.93 12.01
CA LEU A 212 -0.74 8.13 12.11
C LEU A 212 -1.45 6.96 11.43
N MET A 213 -2.39 6.34 12.12
CA MET A 213 -3.36 5.41 11.55
C MET A 213 -4.74 6.06 11.54
N VAL A 214 -5.41 6.02 10.41
CA VAL A 214 -6.83 6.32 10.28
C VAL A 214 -7.53 5.09 9.73
N SER A 215 -8.55 4.58 10.42
CA SER A 215 -9.24 3.34 10.08
C SER A 215 -10.74 3.48 10.24
N ILE A 216 -11.51 2.89 9.32
CA ILE A 216 -12.93 2.53 9.52
C ILE A 216 -13.01 1.02 9.65
N PHE A 217 -14.03 0.51 10.34
CA PHE A 217 -14.28 -0.93 10.41
C PHE A 217 -15.68 -1.18 10.93
N GLU A 218 -16.24 -2.35 10.64
CA GLU A 218 -17.49 -2.76 11.23
C GLU A 218 -17.33 -3.08 12.73
N HIS A 219 -18.24 -2.59 13.55
CA HIS A 219 -18.26 -2.89 14.98
C HIS A 219 -19.69 -2.96 15.52
N PRO A 220 -20.01 -4.00 16.37
CA PRO A 220 -19.15 -5.07 16.88
C PRO A 220 -18.94 -6.17 15.83
N PHE A 221 -17.69 -6.43 15.48
CA PHE A 221 -17.28 -7.44 14.51
C PHE A 221 -15.85 -7.92 14.80
N TYR A 222 -15.32 -8.88 14.00
CA TYR A 222 -13.92 -9.32 14.12
C TYR A 222 -12.96 -8.15 13.91
N PRO A 223 -11.83 -8.07 14.62
CA PRO A 223 -11.35 -8.92 15.72
C PRO A 223 -11.88 -8.51 17.11
N GLY A 224 -12.84 -7.60 17.21
CA GLY A 224 -13.44 -7.13 18.46
C GLY A 224 -12.65 -6.04 19.17
N SER A 225 -11.70 -5.40 18.48
CA SER A 225 -10.82 -4.32 18.99
C SER A 225 -11.09 -2.99 18.29
N GLY A 226 -10.28 -1.96 18.60
CA GLY A 226 -10.28 -0.64 17.94
C GLY A 226 -11.22 0.40 18.53
N VAL A 227 -12.10 0.04 19.46
CA VAL A 227 -13.00 0.99 20.14
C VAL A 227 -12.42 1.53 21.43
N GLU A 228 -11.50 0.79 22.03
CA GLU A 228 -10.76 1.21 23.23
C GLU A 228 -9.38 1.77 22.82
N GLY A 229 -8.84 2.68 23.63
CA GLY A 229 -7.49 3.22 23.41
C GLY A 229 -7.34 4.18 22.23
N ARG A 230 -8.43 4.78 21.76
CA ARG A 230 -8.38 5.82 20.72
C ARG A 230 -7.46 6.95 21.12
N SER A 231 -6.69 7.44 20.18
CA SER A 231 -5.77 8.56 20.38
C SER A 231 -5.80 9.51 19.19
N GLU A 232 -5.11 10.63 19.30
CA GLU A 232 -4.97 11.55 18.15
C GLU A 232 -4.22 10.95 16.97
N ARG A 233 -3.50 9.83 17.20
CA ARG A 233 -2.71 9.12 16.19
C ARG A 233 -3.29 7.77 15.77
N MET A 234 -4.22 7.21 16.55
CA MET A 234 -4.97 5.99 16.22
C MET A 234 -6.45 6.40 16.10
N VAL A 235 -6.81 6.90 14.91
CA VAL A 235 -8.14 7.44 14.60
C VAL A 235 -9.02 6.33 14.08
N ASN A 236 -9.52 5.52 15.00
CA ASN A 236 -10.39 4.39 14.75
C ASN A 236 -11.85 4.82 14.70
N VAL A 237 -12.54 4.59 13.59
CA VAL A 237 -13.95 4.97 13.41
C VAL A 237 -14.81 3.73 13.19
N PRO A 238 -15.43 3.17 14.25
CA PRO A 238 -16.32 2.04 14.12
C PRO A 238 -17.61 2.45 13.40
N LEU A 239 -18.04 1.64 12.46
CA LEU A 239 -19.31 1.75 11.76
C LEU A 239 -20.21 0.58 12.14
N SER A 240 -21.51 0.83 12.28
CA SER A 240 -22.48 -0.23 12.55
C SER A 240 -22.75 -1.06 11.31
N ALA A 241 -23.11 -2.33 11.50
CA ALA A 241 -23.62 -3.19 10.44
C ALA A 241 -24.72 -2.47 9.63
N GLY A 242 -24.65 -2.56 8.30
CA GLY A 242 -25.55 -1.88 7.37
C GLY A 242 -25.17 -0.43 7.01
N ALA A 243 -24.13 0.13 7.63
CA ALA A 243 -23.60 1.45 7.24
C ALA A 243 -23.08 1.41 5.79
N GLY A 244 -23.38 2.44 5.03
CA GLY A 244 -23.06 2.54 3.61
C GLY A 244 -22.26 3.79 3.27
N SER A 245 -22.36 4.20 2.01
CA SER A 245 -21.59 5.33 1.45
C SER A 245 -21.70 6.62 2.28
N ARG A 246 -22.89 6.93 2.83
CA ARG A 246 -23.08 8.16 3.60
C ARG A 246 -22.27 8.15 4.89
N GLU A 247 -22.46 7.12 5.70
CA GLU A 247 -21.78 6.97 7.00
C GLU A 247 -20.26 6.88 6.83
N PHE A 248 -19.81 6.14 5.81
CA PHE A 248 -18.41 6.04 5.44
C PHE A 248 -17.80 7.41 5.08
N ARG A 249 -18.45 8.16 4.18
CA ARG A 249 -17.96 9.48 3.76
C ARG A 249 -17.95 10.49 4.90
N GLU A 250 -18.99 10.50 5.73
CA GLU A 250 -19.05 11.32 6.94
C GLU A 250 -17.89 10.99 7.89
N ALA A 251 -17.58 9.71 8.10
CA ALA A 251 -16.45 9.28 8.94
C ALA A 251 -15.11 9.79 8.39
N VAL A 252 -14.88 9.62 7.09
CA VAL A 252 -13.64 10.09 6.43
C VAL A 252 -13.53 11.61 6.51
N GLU A 253 -14.56 12.37 6.16
CA GLU A 253 -14.52 13.83 6.14
C GLU A 253 -14.37 14.44 7.53
N GLN A 254 -15.03 13.86 8.55
CA GLN A 254 -15.08 14.44 9.89
C GLN A 254 -13.94 13.97 10.79
N GLN A 255 -13.36 12.79 10.54
CA GLN A 255 -12.35 12.18 11.39
C GLN A 255 -10.98 12.06 10.69
N TRP A 256 -10.93 11.45 9.52
CA TRP A 256 -9.66 11.15 8.85
C TRP A 256 -8.99 12.38 8.27
N LEU A 257 -9.71 13.17 7.46
CA LEU A 257 -9.15 14.34 6.81
C LEU A 257 -8.57 15.34 7.81
N PRO A 258 -9.27 15.72 8.89
CA PRO A 258 -8.68 16.62 9.90
C PRO A 258 -7.45 16.05 10.59
N ALA A 259 -7.40 14.72 10.82
CA ALA A 259 -6.22 14.08 11.42
C ALA A 259 -5.03 14.08 10.46
N LEU A 260 -5.24 13.70 9.21
CA LEU A 260 -4.22 13.71 8.16
C LEU A 260 -3.67 15.12 7.90
N GLU A 261 -4.55 16.15 7.89
CA GLU A 261 -4.14 17.55 7.71
C GLU A 261 -3.31 18.09 8.87
N ARG A 262 -3.62 17.71 10.11
CA ARG A 262 -2.81 18.07 11.28
C ARG A 262 -1.47 17.37 11.29
N PHE A 263 -1.46 16.07 10.95
CA PHE A 263 -0.27 15.23 10.99
C PHE A 263 0.72 15.54 9.85
N ARG A 264 0.23 15.90 8.66
CA ARG A 264 1.01 16.21 7.45
C ARG A 264 2.03 15.12 7.12
N PRO A 265 1.59 13.92 6.74
CA PRO A 265 2.47 12.81 6.45
C PRO A 265 3.39 13.11 5.26
N GLN A 266 4.60 12.55 5.26
CA GLN A 266 5.55 12.64 4.16
C GLN A 266 5.38 11.50 3.16
N MET A 267 4.61 10.48 3.52
CA MET A 267 4.22 9.35 2.68
C MET A 267 2.93 8.74 3.26
N LEU A 268 2.06 8.26 2.37
CA LEU A 268 0.84 7.55 2.74
C LEU A 268 0.93 6.10 2.32
N PHE A 269 0.44 5.24 3.22
CA PHE A 269 0.20 3.83 2.96
C PHE A 269 -1.30 3.58 3.00
N ILE A 270 -1.76 2.57 2.27
CA ILE A 270 -3.17 2.17 2.27
C ILE A 270 -3.23 0.67 2.52
N SER A 271 -3.90 0.26 3.59
CA SER A 271 -4.42 -1.10 3.74
C SER A 271 -5.76 -1.14 3.01
N ALA A 272 -5.71 -1.69 1.79
CA ALA A 272 -6.82 -1.68 0.85
C ALA A 272 -7.57 -3.01 0.91
N GLY A 273 -8.52 -3.11 1.85
CA GLY A 273 -9.51 -4.17 1.90
C GLY A 273 -10.78 -3.77 1.12
N PHE A 274 -11.37 -4.71 0.43
CA PHE A 274 -12.57 -4.48 -0.39
C PHE A 274 -13.78 -5.28 0.10
N ASP A 275 -13.67 -5.88 1.26
CA ASP A 275 -14.69 -6.68 1.95
C ASP A 275 -15.77 -5.85 2.67
N ALA A 276 -15.63 -4.53 2.74
CA ALA A 276 -16.70 -3.62 3.13
C ALA A 276 -17.78 -3.43 2.04
N HIS A 277 -17.59 -4.02 0.85
CA HIS A 277 -18.56 -3.93 -0.23
C HIS A 277 -19.84 -4.69 0.11
N ARG A 278 -20.99 -4.13 -0.26
CA ARG A 278 -22.32 -4.68 0.11
C ARG A 278 -22.59 -6.11 -0.37
N ASP A 279 -21.91 -6.53 -1.43
CA ASP A 279 -22.06 -7.86 -2.04
C ASP A 279 -20.95 -8.84 -1.61
N ASP A 280 -19.98 -8.39 -0.79
CA ASP A 280 -19.02 -9.28 -0.12
C ASP A 280 -19.68 -9.94 1.09
N GLY A 281 -19.60 -11.26 1.18
CA GLY A 281 -20.27 -12.05 2.21
C GLY A 281 -19.55 -12.09 3.56
N MET A 282 -18.40 -11.43 3.69
CA MET A 282 -17.58 -11.50 4.92
C MET A 282 -18.06 -10.58 6.02
N ALA A 283 -18.81 -9.51 5.70
CA ALA A 283 -19.27 -8.53 6.67
C ALA A 283 -20.61 -7.89 6.22
N PHE A 284 -21.05 -6.84 6.92
CA PHE A 284 -22.38 -6.26 6.72
C PHE A 284 -22.33 -4.78 6.35
N LEU A 285 -21.17 -4.17 6.17
CA LEU A 285 -21.08 -2.84 5.57
C LEU A 285 -21.59 -2.88 4.13
N ARG A 286 -21.93 -1.72 3.58
CA ARG A 286 -22.63 -1.64 2.29
C ARG A 286 -21.99 -0.61 1.37
N LEU A 287 -20.66 -0.62 1.26
CA LEU A 287 -19.93 0.23 0.33
C LEU A 287 -20.11 -0.23 -1.11
N LEU A 288 -19.79 0.65 -2.04
CA LEU A 288 -19.85 0.42 -3.48
C LEU A 288 -18.51 0.81 -4.11
N GLU A 289 -18.25 0.39 -5.35
CA GLU A 289 -17.03 0.74 -6.10
C GLU A 289 -16.75 2.26 -6.13
N PRO A 290 -17.77 3.16 -6.28
CA PRO A 290 -17.53 4.60 -6.21
C PRO A 290 -17.06 5.13 -4.87
N ASP A 291 -17.24 4.39 -3.77
CA ASP A 291 -16.75 4.79 -2.46
C ASP A 291 -15.23 4.55 -2.35
N TYR A 292 -14.73 3.45 -2.89
CA TYR A 292 -13.29 3.16 -2.98
C TYR A 292 -12.58 4.14 -3.91
N ALA A 293 -13.17 4.49 -5.07
CA ALA A 293 -12.66 5.55 -5.93
C ALA A 293 -12.60 6.89 -5.18
N TRP A 294 -13.68 7.26 -4.53
CA TRP A 294 -13.79 8.54 -3.82
C TRP A 294 -12.77 8.66 -2.69
N VAL A 295 -12.62 7.65 -1.81
CA VAL A 295 -11.63 7.71 -0.72
C VAL A 295 -10.20 7.72 -1.25
N THR A 296 -9.92 6.99 -2.32
CA THR A 296 -8.61 7.00 -2.97
C THR A 296 -8.28 8.38 -3.53
N SER A 297 -9.24 9.03 -4.18
CA SER A 297 -9.10 10.41 -4.67
C SER A 297 -8.78 11.39 -3.55
N LEU A 298 -9.44 11.27 -2.38
CA LEU A 298 -9.13 12.09 -1.21
C LEU A 298 -7.72 11.82 -0.64
N VAL A 299 -7.32 10.56 -0.54
CA VAL A 299 -5.97 10.19 -0.09
C VAL A 299 -4.91 10.77 -1.03
N ARG A 300 -5.15 10.73 -2.34
CA ARG A 300 -4.28 11.38 -3.33
C ARG A 300 -4.15 12.88 -3.14
N GLN A 301 -5.27 13.57 -2.88
CA GLN A 301 -5.24 15.02 -2.60
C GLN A 301 -4.39 15.33 -1.37
N VAL A 302 -4.50 14.53 -0.30
CA VAL A 302 -3.65 14.65 0.88
C VAL A 302 -2.19 14.37 0.53
N ALA A 303 -1.91 13.31 -0.25
CA ALA A 303 -0.56 12.97 -0.69
C ALA A 303 0.05 14.09 -1.55
N ALA A 304 -0.69 14.64 -2.49
CA ALA A 304 -0.23 15.77 -3.31
C ALA A 304 0.12 17.00 -2.46
N LYS A 305 -0.70 17.26 -1.43
CA LYS A 305 -0.53 18.44 -0.56
C LYS A 305 0.66 18.32 0.40
N TYR A 306 0.94 17.13 0.95
CA TYR A 306 1.87 16.96 2.06
C TYR A 306 3.00 15.97 1.81
N ALA A 307 2.77 14.98 0.95
CA ALA A 307 3.65 13.82 0.75
C ALA A 307 4.35 13.80 -0.63
N GLY A 308 4.23 14.87 -1.42
CA GLY A 308 4.78 14.91 -2.78
C GLY A 308 4.19 13.82 -3.69
N GLY A 309 2.93 13.44 -3.47
CA GLY A 309 2.23 12.41 -4.23
C GLY A 309 2.46 10.97 -3.78
N ARG A 310 3.37 10.70 -2.83
CA ARG A 310 3.85 9.35 -2.47
C ARG A 310 2.78 8.51 -1.79
N ILE A 311 2.37 7.42 -2.47
CA ILE A 311 1.39 6.45 -1.98
C ILE A 311 1.88 5.02 -2.28
N VAL A 312 1.78 4.13 -1.28
CA VAL A 312 1.91 2.69 -1.45
C VAL A 312 0.64 2.04 -0.90
N SER A 313 -0.11 1.35 -1.76
CA SER A 313 -1.34 0.65 -1.42
C SER A 313 -1.11 -0.86 -1.44
N LEU A 314 -1.68 -1.57 -0.48
CA LEU A 314 -1.52 -3.02 -0.32
C LEU A 314 -2.90 -3.68 -0.26
N LEU A 315 -3.07 -4.76 -0.99
CA LEU A 315 -4.26 -5.58 -0.93
C LEU A 315 -4.38 -6.24 0.46
N GLU A 316 -5.52 -6.06 1.10
CA GLU A 316 -5.91 -6.77 2.33
C GLU A 316 -7.11 -7.69 2.04
N GLY A 317 -8.26 -7.47 2.62
CA GLY A 317 -9.48 -8.25 2.41
C GLY A 317 -10.18 -7.99 1.08
N GLY A 318 -11.30 -8.65 0.91
CA GLY A 318 -12.12 -8.68 -0.31
C GLY A 318 -12.18 -10.09 -0.88
N TYR A 319 -13.34 -10.75 -0.78
CA TYR A 319 -13.47 -12.20 -0.91
C TYR A 319 -14.53 -12.61 -1.94
N ASP A 320 -15.45 -11.72 -2.32
CA ASP A 320 -16.26 -11.90 -3.51
C ASP A 320 -15.43 -11.55 -4.76
N LEU A 321 -15.16 -12.53 -5.61
CA LEU A 321 -14.23 -12.39 -6.72
C LEU A 321 -14.71 -11.39 -7.78
N ASP A 322 -16.02 -11.36 -8.05
CA ASP A 322 -16.60 -10.45 -9.04
C ASP A 322 -16.53 -8.98 -8.56
N VAL A 323 -16.70 -8.78 -7.27
CA VAL A 323 -16.65 -7.47 -6.63
C VAL A 323 -15.21 -7.00 -6.49
N LEU A 324 -14.31 -7.87 -6.03
CA LEU A 324 -12.92 -7.54 -5.74
C LEU A 324 -12.23 -6.91 -6.96
N GLY A 325 -12.37 -7.55 -8.14
CA GLY A 325 -11.77 -7.02 -9.36
C GLY A 325 -12.26 -5.60 -9.69
N ARG A 326 -13.60 -5.36 -9.60
CA ARG A 326 -14.18 -4.03 -9.89
C ARG A 326 -13.76 -2.97 -8.87
N CYS A 327 -13.72 -3.32 -7.58
CA CYS A 327 -13.29 -2.40 -6.53
C CYS A 327 -11.81 -2.03 -6.66
N VAL A 328 -10.93 -3.02 -6.93
CA VAL A 328 -9.51 -2.76 -7.21
C VAL A 328 -9.36 -1.89 -8.45
N ALA A 329 -10.10 -2.16 -9.53
CA ALA A 329 -10.03 -1.33 -10.74
C ALA A 329 -10.47 0.12 -10.48
N ALA A 330 -11.52 0.34 -9.68
CA ALA A 330 -11.95 1.68 -9.26
C ALA A 330 -10.89 2.41 -8.42
N HIS A 331 -10.25 1.69 -7.50
CA HIS A 331 -9.14 2.18 -6.69
C HIS A 331 -7.91 2.55 -7.55
N LEU A 332 -7.47 1.63 -8.43
CA LEU A 332 -6.31 1.87 -9.29
C LEU A 332 -6.57 2.97 -10.32
N GLY A 333 -7.81 3.08 -10.83
CA GLY A 333 -8.20 4.17 -11.73
C GLY A 333 -7.92 5.55 -11.13
N GLU A 334 -8.14 5.72 -9.82
CA GLU A 334 -7.80 6.94 -9.12
C GLU A 334 -6.29 7.07 -8.85
N LEU A 335 -5.56 5.98 -8.60
CA LEU A 335 -4.10 6.05 -8.40
C LEU A 335 -3.34 6.42 -9.68
N VAL A 336 -3.85 6.07 -10.88
CA VAL A 336 -3.24 6.44 -12.17
C VAL A 336 -3.74 7.76 -12.75
N ALA A 337 -4.83 8.32 -12.24
CA ALA A 337 -5.39 9.58 -12.74
C ALA A 337 -4.56 10.79 -12.24
N TRP A 338 -3.72 11.34 -13.07
CA TRP A 338 -2.92 12.57 -12.83
C TRP A 338 -3.42 13.73 -13.67
#